data_0ed63324ca9bd5433b2929f26dc53714
#
_entry.id   0ed63324ca9bd5433b2929f26dc53714
#
_cell.length_a   1.000
_cell.length_b   1.000
_cell.length_c   1.000
_cell.angle_alpha   90.00
_cell.angle_beta   90.00
_cell.angle_gamma   90.00
#
_symmetry.space_group_name_H-M   'P 1'
#
loop_
_entity.id
_entity.type
_entity.pdbx_description
1 polymer ?
#
loop_
_entity_poly.entity_id
_entity_poly.type
_entity_poly.pdbx_seq_one_letter_code
_entity_poly.pdbx_strand_id
1 'polypeptide(L)'
;MSKITSVIPTYNNLPFLKLTVQSIRQNCYYKDMPIVIFAENCTDGTNNWLDANYKKLDIDYYIENGTDREDQRGIGGGIDYCVSKVKTEFVNILHSDFWVAPNQDIELLKLYDDVKPGERLIASSFRVQPNIFPNDPPYRPGTVFVDFDEFGEYDDNFDSEYFDQWATEFTRDNDIQIRKGGGAGYFCRVEDHINIGGNDPIFQPMYWEDKDLFMRMQMEGYKFIMTSKSLIWHFTSRTSRFPNGERELDNNKRPAHIVRWEQRAMQRFIEKWGRLPGEDEDSFVIPIEGTNNPNKIEWPFEETV
;
A
#
# COMPACT_ATOMS: atom_id res chain seq x y z
N MET A 1 -7.14 23.41 -2.58
CA MET A 1 -7.58 22.22 -1.83
C MET A 1 -7.07 21.00 -2.57
N SER A 2 -6.52 20.05 -1.85
CA SER A 2 -6.06 18.79 -2.42
C SER A 2 -7.22 18.01 -3.04
N LYS A 3 -6.95 17.38 -4.20
CA LYS A 3 -7.88 16.42 -4.81
C LYS A 3 -7.64 14.99 -4.31
N ILE A 4 -6.63 14.81 -3.45
CA ILE A 4 -6.11 13.52 -3.02
C ILE A 4 -6.20 13.43 -1.49
N THR A 5 -6.60 12.29 -0.98
CA THR A 5 -6.45 11.90 0.43
C THR A 5 -5.49 10.72 0.52
N SER A 6 -4.51 10.76 1.42
CA SER A 6 -3.71 9.59 1.76
C SER A 6 -4.39 8.77 2.84
N VAL A 7 -4.45 7.44 2.65
CA VAL A 7 -5.03 6.50 3.63
C VAL A 7 -3.98 5.49 4.08
N ILE A 8 -3.94 5.21 5.40
CA ILE A 8 -2.91 4.39 6.01
C ILE A 8 -3.53 3.46 7.07
N PRO A 9 -3.71 2.17 6.79
CA PRO A 9 -3.97 1.20 7.84
C PRO A 9 -2.69 0.93 8.62
N THR A 10 -2.79 0.74 9.95
CA THR A 10 -1.62 0.45 10.80
C THR A 10 -1.94 -0.54 11.91
N TYR A 11 -0.96 -1.38 12.22
CA TYR A 11 -0.95 -2.33 13.33
C TYR A 11 0.45 -2.42 13.91
N ASN A 12 0.64 -1.93 15.15
CA ASN A 12 1.92 -2.02 15.88
C ASN A 12 3.15 -1.61 15.05
N ASN A 13 3.12 -0.44 14.44
CA ASN A 13 4.17 0.04 13.53
C ASN A 13 4.49 1.53 13.76
N LEU A 14 4.39 2.01 14.99
CA LEU A 14 4.51 3.42 15.33
C LEU A 14 5.78 4.11 14.81
N PRO A 15 7.00 3.52 14.92
CA PRO A 15 8.22 4.19 14.45
C PRO A 15 8.13 4.55 12.95
N PHE A 16 7.73 3.59 12.14
CA PHE A 16 7.62 3.76 10.69
C PHE A 16 6.38 4.59 10.29
N LEU A 17 5.26 4.45 10.99
CA LEU A 17 4.08 5.30 10.79
C LEU A 17 4.43 6.80 10.93
N LYS A 18 5.27 7.15 11.90
CA LYS A 18 5.75 8.53 12.07
C LYS A 18 6.51 9.01 10.84
N LEU A 19 7.39 8.18 10.30
CA LEU A 19 8.14 8.48 9.08
C LEU A 19 7.21 8.61 7.87
N THR A 20 6.22 7.70 7.73
CA THR A 20 5.24 7.78 6.64
C THR A 20 4.46 9.09 6.69
N VAL A 21 3.92 9.48 7.85
CA VAL A 21 3.19 10.75 8.00
C VAL A 21 4.09 11.95 7.76
N GLN A 22 5.33 11.91 8.28
CA GLN A 22 6.32 12.98 8.06
C GLN A 22 6.60 13.15 6.57
N SER A 23 6.85 12.06 5.83
CA SER A 23 7.16 12.13 4.41
C SER A 23 6.01 12.73 3.60
N ILE A 24 4.77 12.39 3.90
CA ILE A 24 3.59 12.98 3.25
C ILE A 24 3.58 14.50 3.45
N ARG A 25 3.77 14.98 4.69
CA ARG A 25 3.77 16.41 4.99
C ARG A 25 4.96 17.15 4.38
N GLN A 26 6.10 16.51 4.32
CA GLN A 26 7.34 17.08 3.78
C GLN A 26 7.36 17.08 2.25
N ASN A 27 7.02 15.96 1.62
CA ASN A 27 7.37 15.65 0.25
C ASN A 27 6.22 15.77 -0.75
N CYS A 28 4.95 15.60 -0.32
CA CYS A 28 3.84 15.73 -1.24
C CYS A 28 3.69 17.16 -1.78
N TYR A 29 3.28 17.28 -3.02
CA TYR A 29 2.97 18.56 -3.67
C TYR A 29 1.83 19.29 -2.96
N TYR A 30 0.74 18.57 -2.66
CA TYR A 30 -0.38 19.11 -1.90
C TYR A 30 -0.09 19.11 -0.40
N LYS A 31 0.37 20.25 0.14
CA LYS A 31 0.71 20.39 1.57
C LYS A 31 -0.49 20.28 2.50
N ASP A 32 -1.69 20.55 1.96
CA ASP A 32 -2.98 20.45 2.63
C ASP A 32 -3.69 19.11 2.37
N MET A 33 -2.96 18.09 1.91
CA MET A 33 -3.54 16.77 1.64
C MET A 33 -4.08 16.14 2.92
N PRO A 34 -5.37 15.77 2.97
CA PRO A 34 -5.93 15.04 4.09
C PRO A 34 -5.23 13.68 4.28
N ILE A 35 -5.04 13.27 5.53
CA ILE A 35 -4.52 11.94 5.88
C ILE A 35 -5.57 11.26 6.75
N VAL A 36 -5.96 10.03 6.39
CA VAL A 36 -6.86 9.19 7.17
C VAL A 36 -6.10 7.96 7.64
N ILE A 37 -6.07 7.73 8.96
CA ILE A 37 -5.37 6.57 9.56
C ILE A 37 -6.38 5.67 10.27
N PHE A 38 -6.29 4.38 10.02
CA PHE A 38 -7.01 3.36 10.80
C PHE A 38 -6.00 2.53 11.61
N ALA A 39 -6.10 2.62 12.94
CA ALA A 39 -5.25 1.90 13.88
C ALA A 39 -6.03 0.77 14.54
N GLU A 40 -5.62 -0.47 14.29
CA GLU A 40 -6.33 -1.64 14.79
C GLU A 40 -5.48 -2.38 15.84
N ASN A 41 -6.05 -2.52 17.05
CA ASN A 41 -5.43 -3.26 18.17
C ASN A 41 -3.96 -2.90 18.45
N CYS A 42 -3.60 -1.63 18.28
CA CYS A 42 -2.22 -1.17 18.51
C CYS A 42 -1.89 -1.13 20.00
N THR A 43 -0.75 -1.71 20.37
CA THR A 43 -0.23 -1.77 21.75
C THR A 43 1.14 -1.09 21.91
N ASP A 44 1.71 -0.57 20.84
CA ASP A 44 3.05 0.03 20.75
C ASP A 44 3.09 1.54 21.02
N GLY A 45 1.96 2.13 21.46
CA GLY A 45 1.82 3.56 21.69
C GLY A 45 1.25 4.35 20.51
N THR A 46 0.89 3.70 19.40
CA THR A 46 0.30 4.34 18.22
C THR A 46 -0.93 5.18 18.59
N ASN A 47 -1.87 4.63 19.37
CA ASN A 47 -3.09 5.34 19.74
C ASN A 47 -2.79 6.64 20.50
N ASN A 48 -1.91 6.58 21.49
CA ASN A 48 -1.51 7.76 22.26
C ASN A 48 -0.80 8.83 21.40
N TRP A 49 0.00 8.38 20.43
CA TRP A 49 0.67 9.30 19.51
C TRP A 49 -0.33 9.97 18.57
N LEU A 50 -1.32 9.26 18.05
CA LEU A 50 -2.39 9.83 17.23
C LEU A 50 -3.18 10.88 18.03
N ASP A 51 -3.63 10.53 19.25
CA ASP A 51 -4.34 11.45 20.15
C ASP A 51 -3.58 12.75 20.43
N ALA A 52 -2.24 12.66 20.58
CA ALA A 52 -1.41 13.80 20.86
C ALA A 52 -1.07 14.67 19.64
N ASN A 53 -1.13 14.13 18.42
CA ASN A 53 -0.55 14.78 17.24
C ASN A 53 -1.56 15.06 16.11
N TYR A 54 -2.78 14.50 16.12
CA TYR A 54 -3.71 14.57 14.98
C TYR A 54 -4.01 16.01 14.54
N LYS A 55 -4.25 16.93 15.48
CA LYS A 55 -4.51 18.35 15.16
C LYS A 55 -3.31 19.04 14.54
N LYS A 56 -2.11 18.77 15.08
CA LYS A 56 -0.87 19.40 14.60
C LYS A 56 -0.51 18.91 13.20
N LEU A 57 -0.79 17.64 12.92
CA LEU A 57 -0.44 16.97 11.67
C LEU A 57 -1.61 16.91 10.70
N ASP A 58 -2.77 17.46 11.05
CA ASP A 58 -3.99 17.46 10.23
C ASP A 58 -4.35 16.03 9.77
N ILE A 59 -4.54 15.15 10.74
CA ILE A 59 -4.85 13.73 10.54
C ILE A 59 -6.25 13.45 11.06
N ASP A 60 -7.07 12.83 10.24
CA ASP A 60 -8.26 12.12 10.70
C ASP A 60 -7.85 10.68 11.05
N TYR A 61 -8.21 10.21 12.24
CA TYR A 61 -7.85 8.86 12.68
C TYR A 61 -9.00 8.13 13.34
N TYR A 62 -8.95 6.82 13.23
CA TYR A 62 -9.93 5.90 13.79
C TYR A 62 -9.20 4.76 14.48
N ILE A 63 -9.66 4.41 15.67
CA ILE A 63 -9.06 3.35 16.50
C ILE A 63 -10.10 2.27 16.75
N GLU A 64 -9.75 1.05 16.42
CA GLU A 64 -10.52 -0.14 16.78
C GLU A 64 -9.67 -1.03 17.69
N ASN A 65 -10.18 -1.30 18.91
CA ASN A 65 -9.49 -2.11 19.91
C ASN A 65 -10.40 -3.21 20.42
N GLY A 66 -9.80 -4.29 20.94
CA GLY A 66 -10.53 -5.38 21.58
C GLY A 66 -11.10 -6.41 20.62
N THR A 67 -10.83 -6.28 19.33
CA THR A 67 -11.16 -7.30 18.34
C THR A 67 -10.23 -8.50 18.55
N ASP A 68 -10.76 -9.71 18.53
CA ASP A 68 -9.93 -10.91 18.53
C ASP A 68 -8.99 -10.87 17.32
N ARG A 69 -7.78 -11.35 17.50
CA ARG A 69 -6.74 -11.31 16.47
C ARG A 69 -7.18 -12.00 15.16
N GLU A 70 -8.04 -13.00 15.24
CA GLU A 70 -8.55 -13.72 14.07
C GLU A 70 -9.70 -12.99 13.36
N ASP A 71 -10.35 -12.03 14.05
CA ASP A 71 -11.50 -11.27 13.56
C ASP A 71 -11.11 -9.82 13.18
N GLN A 72 -9.82 -9.49 13.19
CA GLN A 72 -9.32 -8.19 12.75
C GLN A 72 -9.67 -7.93 11.30
N ARG A 73 -10.01 -6.66 10.99
CA ARG A 73 -10.17 -6.19 9.60
C ARG A 73 -8.88 -6.32 8.81
N GLY A 74 -7.75 -6.15 9.50
CA GLY A 74 -6.43 -6.24 8.93
C GLY A 74 -6.16 -5.15 7.89
N ILE A 75 -5.20 -5.41 7.02
CA ILE A 75 -4.73 -4.39 6.06
C ILE A 75 -5.81 -4.03 5.03
N GLY A 76 -6.45 -5.01 4.42
CA GLY A 76 -7.47 -4.77 3.40
C GLY A 76 -8.70 -4.07 3.97
N GLY A 77 -9.28 -4.60 5.06
CA GLY A 77 -10.43 -3.99 5.70
C GLY A 77 -10.13 -2.63 6.34
N GLY A 78 -8.90 -2.40 6.80
CA GLY A 78 -8.43 -1.10 7.27
C GLY A 78 -8.33 -0.06 6.14
N ILE A 79 -7.87 -0.47 4.95
CA ILE A 79 -7.89 0.37 3.74
C ILE A 79 -9.32 0.77 3.42
N ASP A 80 -10.24 -0.20 3.34
CA ASP A 80 -11.64 0.05 2.99
C ASP A 80 -12.30 0.99 4.00
N TYR A 81 -12.03 0.78 5.29
CA TYR A 81 -12.52 1.69 6.31
C TYR A 81 -12.01 3.12 6.12
N CYS A 82 -10.71 3.31 5.86
CA CYS A 82 -10.16 4.62 5.56
C CYS A 82 -10.81 5.23 4.31
N VAL A 83 -10.93 4.45 3.20
CA VAL A 83 -11.55 4.92 1.96
C VAL A 83 -12.98 5.38 2.18
N SER A 84 -13.76 4.72 3.05
CA SER A 84 -15.12 5.14 3.41
C SER A 84 -15.21 6.53 4.06
N LYS A 85 -14.08 7.11 4.49
CA LYS A 85 -14.00 8.45 5.10
C LYS A 85 -13.43 9.51 4.15
N VAL A 86 -12.97 9.10 2.98
CA VAL A 86 -12.38 10.01 1.97
C VAL A 86 -13.46 10.85 1.32
N LYS A 87 -13.19 12.16 1.18
CA LYS A 87 -14.09 13.15 0.54
C LYS A 87 -13.51 13.76 -0.72
N THR A 88 -12.28 13.39 -1.08
CA THR A 88 -11.61 13.85 -2.29
C THR A 88 -11.89 12.91 -3.45
N GLU A 89 -11.56 13.34 -4.66
CA GLU A 89 -11.75 12.54 -5.88
C GLU A 89 -10.84 11.31 -5.93
N PHE A 90 -9.60 11.47 -5.42
CA PHE A 90 -8.58 10.44 -5.48
C PHE A 90 -8.15 9.99 -4.10
N VAL A 91 -7.71 8.74 -4.01
CA VAL A 91 -7.10 8.16 -2.83
C VAL A 91 -5.69 7.66 -3.15
N ASN A 92 -4.74 8.01 -2.29
CA ASN A 92 -3.37 7.49 -2.27
C ASN A 92 -3.26 6.48 -1.13
N ILE A 93 -3.28 5.20 -1.46
CA ILE A 93 -3.26 4.11 -0.48
C ILE A 93 -1.80 3.79 -0.17
N LEU A 94 -1.42 3.98 1.08
CA LEU A 94 -0.06 3.80 1.57
C LEU A 94 -0.04 2.79 2.72
N HIS A 95 1.06 2.07 2.83
CA HIS A 95 1.34 1.28 4.02
C HIS A 95 2.06 2.13 5.07
N SER A 96 1.97 1.73 6.33
CA SER A 96 2.57 2.44 7.46
C SER A 96 4.10 2.30 7.57
N ASP A 97 4.74 1.69 6.57
CA ASP A 97 6.19 1.50 6.45
C ASP A 97 6.73 2.04 5.11
N PHE A 98 6.13 3.13 4.60
CA PHE A 98 6.58 3.82 3.41
C PHE A 98 7.15 5.21 3.75
N TRP A 99 8.17 5.61 3.02
CA TRP A 99 8.56 7.01 2.88
C TRP A 99 8.27 7.46 1.45
N VAL A 100 7.38 8.42 1.27
CA VAL A 100 7.06 8.96 -0.05
C VAL A 100 8.12 9.96 -0.48
N ALA A 101 8.64 9.82 -1.70
CA ALA A 101 9.60 10.74 -2.27
C ALA A 101 8.96 12.09 -2.66
N PRO A 102 9.77 13.14 -2.90
CA PRO A 102 9.26 14.44 -3.34
C PRO A 102 8.35 14.35 -4.57
N ASN A 103 7.18 15.00 -4.48
CA ASN A 103 6.16 15.07 -5.54
C ASN A 103 5.49 13.72 -5.92
N GLN A 104 5.58 12.71 -5.06
CA GLN A 104 4.99 11.38 -5.32
C GLN A 104 3.52 11.48 -5.76
N ASP A 105 2.73 12.27 -5.06
CA ASP A 105 1.28 12.46 -5.25
C ASP A 105 0.93 13.09 -6.59
N ILE A 106 1.60 14.16 -6.96
CA ILE A 106 1.30 14.89 -8.21
C ILE A 106 1.75 14.09 -9.44
N GLU A 107 2.83 13.31 -9.33
CA GLU A 107 3.30 12.48 -10.45
C GLU A 107 2.33 11.30 -10.71
N LEU A 108 1.67 10.77 -9.69
CA LEU A 108 0.58 9.81 -9.87
C LEU A 108 -0.67 10.47 -10.46
N LEU A 109 -1.03 11.66 -9.98
CA LEU A 109 -2.20 12.38 -10.48
C LEU A 109 -2.07 12.72 -11.97
N LYS A 110 -0.89 13.11 -12.44
CA LYS A 110 -0.63 13.41 -13.86
C LYS A 110 -0.95 12.24 -14.80
N LEU A 111 -0.87 10.99 -14.34
CA LEU A 111 -1.24 9.84 -15.16
C LEU A 111 -2.74 9.82 -15.51
N TYR A 112 -3.55 10.57 -14.79
CA TYR A 112 -4.99 10.68 -15.04
C TYR A 112 -5.37 11.80 -16.01
N ASP A 113 -4.42 12.68 -16.38
CA ASP A 113 -4.68 13.80 -17.32
C ASP A 113 -5.06 13.28 -18.72
N ASP A 114 -4.52 12.14 -19.13
CA ASP A 114 -4.76 11.53 -20.44
C ASP A 114 -5.78 10.39 -20.41
N VAL A 115 -6.40 10.10 -19.26
CA VAL A 115 -7.41 9.04 -19.11
C VAL A 115 -8.72 9.49 -19.74
N LYS A 116 -9.15 8.76 -20.78
CA LYS A 116 -10.39 9.08 -21.50
C LYS A 116 -11.64 8.71 -20.70
N PRO A 117 -12.78 9.37 -20.95
CA PRO A 117 -14.05 8.98 -20.36
C PRO A 117 -14.34 7.48 -20.58
N GLY A 118 -14.63 6.76 -19.49
CA GLY A 118 -14.88 5.31 -19.51
C GLY A 118 -13.62 4.43 -19.42
N GLU A 119 -12.42 5.00 -19.47
CA GLU A 119 -11.18 4.26 -19.14
C GLU A 119 -10.97 4.26 -17.63
N ARG A 120 -10.53 3.12 -17.11
CA ARG A 120 -10.28 2.87 -15.69
C ARG A 120 -8.80 2.64 -15.48
N LEU A 121 -8.21 3.34 -14.52
CA LEU A 121 -6.78 3.31 -14.26
C LEU A 121 -6.49 3.10 -12.77
N ILE A 122 -5.53 2.23 -12.49
CA ILE A 122 -4.87 2.13 -11.20
C ILE A 122 -3.40 2.49 -11.42
N ALA A 123 -2.93 3.49 -10.67
CA ALA A 123 -1.56 3.95 -10.74
C ALA A 123 -0.77 3.51 -9.50
N SER A 124 0.53 3.31 -9.64
CA SER A 124 1.42 3.01 -8.51
C SER A 124 2.78 3.67 -8.71
N SER A 125 3.41 4.01 -7.60
CA SER A 125 4.81 4.44 -7.57
C SER A 125 5.74 3.25 -7.80
N PHE A 126 6.94 3.52 -8.32
CA PHE A 126 8.03 2.56 -8.18
C PHE A 126 8.46 2.49 -6.72
N ARG A 127 8.75 1.28 -6.26
CA ARG A 127 9.31 1.03 -4.95
C ARG A 127 10.82 1.01 -5.01
N VAL A 128 11.45 1.71 -4.09
CA VAL A 128 12.88 1.60 -3.82
C VAL A 128 13.02 0.80 -2.53
N GLN A 129 13.76 -0.28 -2.56
CA GLN A 129 13.95 -1.14 -1.39
C GLN A 129 15.23 -1.95 -1.51
N PRO A 130 15.83 -2.39 -0.39
CA PRO A 130 16.93 -3.32 -0.44
C PRO A 130 16.47 -4.70 -0.92
N ASN A 131 17.36 -5.43 -1.56
CA ASN A 131 17.15 -6.85 -1.87
C ASN A 131 17.51 -7.71 -0.66
N ILE A 132 16.56 -7.89 0.25
CA ILE A 132 16.78 -8.55 1.53
C ILE A 132 16.55 -10.06 1.51
N PHE A 133 15.98 -10.59 0.45
CA PHE A 133 15.72 -12.03 0.34
C PHE A 133 16.65 -12.67 -0.71
N PRO A 134 17.50 -13.62 -0.31
CA PRO A 134 18.46 -14.25 -1.23
C PRO A 134 17.82 -14.92 -2.46
N ASN A 135 16.56 -15.31 -2.34
CA ASN A 135 15.79 -15.98 -3.40
C ASN A 135 14.82 -15.05 -4.12
N ASP A 136 14.83 -13.76 -3.80
CA ASP A 136 14.03 -12.80 -4.54
C ASP A 136 14.57 -12.67 -5.96
N PRO A 137 13.70 -12.59 -6.97
CA PRO A 137 14.17 -12.35 -8.33
C PRO A 137 14.97 -11.05 -8.38
N PRO A 138 16.08 -11.02 -9.12
CA PRO A 138 16.92 -9.81 -9.25
C PRO A 138 16.19 -8.65 -9.94
N TYR A 139 15.04 -8.91 -10.48
CA TYR A 139 14.18 -7.95 -11.15
C TYR A 139 12.73 -8.16 -10.73
N ARG A 140 12.07 -7.04 -10.35
CA ARG A 140 10.61 -6.99 -10.16
C ARG A 140 10.09 -5.74 -10.88
N PRO A 141 9.03 -5.84 -11.69
CA PRO A 141 8.42 -4.66 -12.31
C PRO A 141 8.13 -3.56 -11.27
N GLY A 142 8.53 -2.33 -11.57
CA GLY A 142 8.30 -1.19 -10.68
C GLY A 142 9.07 -1.24 -9.36
N THR A 143 10.15 -2.01 -9.27
CA THR A 143 11.04 -2.03 -8.09
C THR A 143 12.45 -1.64 -8.49
N VAL A 144 13.04 -0.71 -7.76
CA VAL A 144 14.46 -0.35 -7.81
C VAL A 144 15.11 -0.97 -6.60
N PHE A 145 15.98 -1.95 -6.84
CA PHE A 145 16.77 -2.56 -5.77
C PHE A 145 18.03 -1.75 -5.54
N VAL A 146 18.34 -1.49 -4.29
CA VAL A 146 19.54 -0.80 -3.82
C VAL A 146 20.26 -1.67 -2.79
N ASP A 147 21.49 -1.29 -2.45
CA ASP A 147 22.23 -1.96 -1.38
C ASP A 147 21.51 -1.74 -0.03
N PHE A 148 21.66 -2.73 0.86
CA PHE A 148 20.96 -2.76 2.13
C PHE A 148 21.23 -1.51 3.00
N ASP A 149 22.43 -0.97 2.94
CA ASP A 149 22.87 0.16 3.77
C ASP A 149 22.72 1.52 3.06
N GLU A 150 22.21 1.56 1.83
CA GLU A 150 22.23 2.77 0.99
C GLU A 150 21.58 3.99 1.65
N PHE A 151 20.39 3.81 2.23
CA PHE A 151 19.65 4.90 2.88
C PHE A 151 19.37 4.64 4.36
N GLY A 152 19.83 3.53 4.91
CA GLY A 152 19.38 3.03 6.20
C GLY A 152 18.01 2.35 6.11
N GLU A 153 17.79 1.36 6.96
CA GLU A 153 16.62 0.48 6.86
C GLU A 153 15.68 0.60 8.06
N TYR A 154 16.12 1.23 9.12
CA TYR A 154 15.38 1.36 10.37
C TYR A 154 14.99 2.81 10.62
N ASP A 155 14.01 3.02 11.47
CA ASP A 155 13.53 4.34 11.85
C ASP A 155 14.60 5.22 12.51
N ASP A 156 15.61 4.63 13.12
CA ASP A 156 16.69 5.32 13.82
C ASP A 156 17.94 5.59 12.94
N ASN A 157 18.01 5.02 11.74
CA ASN A 157 19.18 5.19 10.85
C ASN A 157 18.81 5.54 9.40
N PHE A 158 17.53 5.72 9.09
CA PHE A 158 17.08 6.12 7.76
C PHE A 158 17.46 7.57 7.46
N ASP A 159 18.30 7.76 6.44
CA ASP A 159 18.69 9.10 5.96
C ASP A 159 17.68 9.59 4.92
N SER A 160 16.64 10.23 5.43
CA SER A 160 15.55 10.74 4.59
C SER A 160 15.99 11.88 3.66
N GLU A 161 16.96 12.70 4.05
CA GLU A 161 17.47 13.80 3.23
C GLU A 161 18.25 13.26 2.04
N TYR A 162 19.11 12.28 2.29
CA TYR A 162 19.87 11.61 1.22
C TYR A 162 18.94 10.85 0.27
N PHE A 163 17.95 10.11 0.80
CA PHE A 163 16.94 9.46 -0.05
C PHE A 163 16.16 10.46 -0.92
N ASP A 164 15.70 11.55 -0.37
CA ASP A 164 14.91 12.57 -1.10
C ASP A 164 15.74 13.26 -2.19
N GLN A 165 17.02 13.53 -1.91
CA GLN A 165 17.94 14.05 -2.92
C GLN A 165 18.15 13.02 -4.03
N TRP A 166 18.49 11.79 -3.69
CA TRP A 166 18.68 10.71 -4.66
C TRP A 166 17.42 10.50 -5.53
N ALA A 167 16.25 10.44 -4.90
CA ALA A 167 14.97 10.27 -5.60
C ALA A 167 14.69 11.42 -6.59
N THR A 168 15.02 12.65 -6.20
CA THR A 168 14.88 13.83 -7.05
C THR A 168 15.83 13.74 -8.27
N GLU A 169 17.07 13.34 -8.07
CA GLU A 169 18.04 13.12 -9.14
C GLU A 169 17.64 11.96 -10.04
N PHE A 170 17.25 10.83 -9.44
CA PHE A 170 16.78 9.67 -10.19
C PHE A 170 15.60 10.01 -11.11
N THR A 171 14.59 10.70 -10.61
CA THR A 171 13.42 11.07 -11.42
C THR A 171 13.70 12.12 -12.48
N ARG A 172 14.73 12.97 -12.28
CA ARG A 172 15.18 13.96 -13.27
C ARG A 172 15.97 13.30 -14.38
N ASP A 173 16.91 12.44 -14.03
CA ASP A 173 17.97 11.97 -14.93
C ASP A 173 17.60 10.68 -15.68
N ASN A 174 16.49 10.04 -15.29
CA ASN A 174 15.98 8.86 -15.96
C ASN A 174 14.75 9.16 -16.80
N ASP A 175 14.62 8.48 -17.93
CA ASP A 175 13.41 8.51 -18.73
C ASP A 175 12.21 7.93 -17.96
N ILE A 176 11.02 8.37 -18.35
CA ILE A 176 9.79 7.82 -17.80
C ILE A 176 9.74 6.33 -18.13
N GLN A 177 9.77 5.51 -17.09
CA GLN A 177 9.53 4.08 -17.20
C GLN A 177 8.11 3.80 -16.74
N ILE A 178 7.25 3.43 -17.67
CA ILE A 178 5.89 2.98 -17.35
C ILE A 178 5.89 1.47 -17.45
N ARG A 179 5.48 0.80 -16.37
CA ARG A 179 5.34 -0.65 -16.30
C ARG A 179 3.88 -0.99 -16.06
N LYS A 180 3.44 -2.08 -16.69
CA LYS A 180 2.13 -2.66 -16.39
C LYS A 180 2.23 -3.42 -15.07
N GLY A 181 1.29 -3.20 -14.17
CA GLY A 181 1.23 -3.89 -12.90
C GLY A 181 0.75 -3.01 -11.76
N GLY A 182 0.35 -3.61 -10.67
CA GLY A 182 -0.01 -2.97 -9.40
C GLY A 182 1.02 -3.29 -8.33
N GLY A 183 1.33 -2.32 -7.47
CA GLY A 183 2.18 -2.49 -6.30
C GLY A 183 1.40 -2.39 -5.00
N ALA A 184 1.95 -2.93 -3.92
CA ALA A 184 1.49 -2.59 -2.59
C ALA A 184 1.62 -1.06 -2.42
N GLY A 185 0.52 -0.42 -2.06
CA GLY A 185 0.39 1.03 -2.23
C GLY A 185 0.00 1.38 -3.67
N TYR A 186 -1.18 1.94 -3.83
CA TYR A 186 -1.72 2.31 -5.14
C TYR A 186 -2.55 3.58 -5.05
N PHE A 187 -2.79 4.16 -6.21
CA PHE A 187 -3.51 5.40 -6.38
C PHE A 187 -4.66 5.19 -7.37
N CYS A 188 -5.87 5.61 -6.99
CA CYS A 188 -7.03 5.49 -7.85
C CYS A 188 -8.09 6.55 -7.54
N ARG A 189 -9.13 6.63 -8.38
CA ARG A 189 -10.36 7.33 -7.98
C ARG A 189 -11.02 6.59 -6.84
N VAL A 190 -11.57 7.31 -5.89
CA VAL A 190 -12.32 6.73 -4.77
C VAL A 190 -13.49 5.88 -5.27
N GLU A 191 -14.20 6.37 -6.28
CA GLU A 191 -15.32 5.65 -6.91
C GLU A 191 -14.88 4.28 -7.49
N ASP A 192 -13.67 4.18 -8.04
CA ASP A 192 -13.16 2.93 -8.60
C ASP A 192 -12.96 1.87 -7.52
N HIS A 193 -12.42 2.27 -6.36
CA HIS A 193 -12.26 1.37 -5.22
C HIS A 193 -13.61 0.91 -4.63
N ILE A 194 -14.56 1.82 -4.54
CA ILE A 194 -15.92 1.53 -4.06
C ILE A 194 -16.67 0.62 -5.05
N ASN A 195 -16.61 0.93 -6.34
CA ASN A 195 -17.33 0.18 -7.39
C ASN A 195 -16.87 -1.28 -7.51
N ILE A 196 -15.60 -1.58 -7.21
CA ILE A 196 -15.09 -2.96 -7.19
C ILE A 196 -15.48 -3.71 -5.89
N GLY A 197 -16.04 -2.99 -4.90
CA GLY A 197 -16.44 -3.53 -3.60
C GLY A 197 -15.32 -3.55 -2.56
N GLY A 198 -14.19 -2.91 -2.82
CA GLY A 198 -13.04 -2.92 -1.90
C GLY A 198 -12.34 -4.28 -1.82
N ASN A 199 -11.70 -4.53 -0.69
CA ASN A 199 -10.98 -5.76 -0.41
C ASN A 199 -11.93 -6.87 0.06
N ASP A 200 -11.68 -8.11 -0.35
CA ASP A 200 -12.50 -9.23 0.08
C ASP A 200 -12.18 -9.62 1.54
N PRO A 201 -13.17 -9.55 2.45
CA PRO A 201 -12.96 -9.88 3.85
C PRO A 201 -12.54 -11.33 4.11
N ILE A 202 -12.67 -12.23 3.13
CA ILE A 202 -12.18 -13.61 3.29
C ILE A 202 -10.66 -13.67 3.51
N PHE A 203 -9.91 -12.63 3.08
CA PHE A 203 -8.46 -12.54 3.23
C PHE A 203 -8.00 -11.91 4.54
N GLN A 204 -8.92 -11.51 5.41
CA GLN A 204 -8.56 -10.96 6.70
C GLN A 204 -7.77 -11.95 7.57
N PRO A 205 -6.80 -11.45 8.36
CA PRO A 205 -6.43 -10.04 8.50
C PRO A 205 -5.40 -9.55 7.49
N MET A 206 -4.71 -10.44 6.74
CA MET A 206 -3.69 -10.03 5.77
C MET A 206 -3.28 -11.15 4.83
N TYR A 207 -2.58 -10.77 3.76
CA TYR A 207 -2.07 -11.56 2.65
C TYR A 207 -3.11 -11.90 1.59
N TRP A 208 -2.70 -11.75 0.35
CA TRP A 208 -3.46 -12.08 -0.86
C TRP A 208 -4.65 -11.16 -1.17
N GLU A 209 -5.02 -10.23 -0.26
CA GLU A 209 -6.10 -9.27 -0.45
C GLU A 209 -5.83 -8.33 -1.63
N ASP A 210 -4.59 -7.86 -1.78
CA ASP A 210 -4.15 -6.98 -2.86
C ASP A 210 -4.18 -7.71 -4.23
N LYS A 211 -3.71 -8.94 -4.27
CA LYS A 211 -3.75 -9.75 -5.49
C LYS A 211 -5.19 -10.05 -5.92
N ASP A 212 -6.05 -10.40 -4.98
CA ASP A 212 -7.47 -10.60 -5.25
C ASP A 212 -8.14 -9.33 -5.79
N LEU A 213 -7.92 -8.20 -5.13
CA LEU A 213 -8.45 -6.91 -5.53
C LEU A 213 -8.02 -6.55 -6.96
N PHE A 214 -6.72 -6.66 -7.25
CA PHE A 214 -6.18 -6.33 -8.58
C PHE A 214 -6.67 -7.28 -9.67
N MET A 215 -6.83 -8.57 -9.37
CA MET A 215 -7.42 -9.51 -10.32
C MET A 215 -8.88 -9.16 -10.63
N ARG A 216 -9.70 -8.82 -9.63
CA ARG A 216 -11.08 -8.37 -9.85
C ARG A 216 -11.12 -7.08 -10.68
N MET A 217 -10.27 -6.10 -10.37
CA MET A 217 -10.14 -4.87 -11.15
C MET A 217 -9.72 -5.14 -12.59
N GLN A 218 -8.75 -6.02 -12.81
CA GLN A 218 -8.29 -6.37 -14.15
C GLN A 218 -9.42 -7.02 -14.98
N MET A 219 -10.23 -7.90 -14.40
CA MET A 219 -11.39 -8.51 -15.06
C MET A 219 -12.47 -7.46 -15.43
N GLU A 220 -12.58 -6.39 -14.67
CA GLU A 220 -13.44 -5.24 -14.96
C GLU A 220 -12.81 -4.21 -15.93
N GLY A 221 -11.66 -4.55 -16.51
CA GLY A 221 -11.01 -3.75 -17.55
C GLY A 221 -10.15 -2.59 -17.04
N TYR A 222 -9.78 -2.57 -15.75
CA TYR A 222 -8.84 -1.58 -15.24
C TYR A 222 -7.45 -1.79 -15.84
N LYS A 223 -6.81 -0.69 -16.23
CA LYS A 223 -5.41 -0.66 -16.62
C LYS A 223 -4.54 -0.39 -15.40
N PHE A 224 -3.41 -1.04 -15.31
CA PHE A 224 -2.44 -0.83 -14.24
C PHE A 224 -1.18 -0.18 -14.81
N ILE A 225 -0.73 0.89 -14.16
CA ILE A 225 0.47 1.63 -14.58
C ILE A 225 1.32 1.92 -13.34
N MET A 226 2.60 1.58 -13.42
CA MET A 226 3.62 2.02 -12.46
C MET A 226 4.53 3.03 -13.13
N THR A 227 4.88 4.11 -12.42
CA THR A 227 5.75 5.15 -12.97
C THR A 227 6.99 5.38 -12.13
N SER A 228 8.15 5.47 -12.80
CA SER A 228 9.43 5.83 -12.18
C SER A 228 9.55 7.31 -11.82
N LYS A 229 8.61 8.14 -12.22
CA LYS A 229 8.54 9.55 -11.79
C LYS A 229 7.96 9.72 -10.38
N SER A 230 7.31 8.69 -9.86
CA SER A 230 6.77 8.62 -8.52
C SER A 230 7.46 7.49 -7.77
N LEU A 231 8.16 7.81 -6.69
CA LEU A 231 8.95 6.85 -5.92
C LEU A 231 8.45 6.77 -4.46
N ILE A 232 8.60 5.59 -3.90
CA ILE A 232 8.46 5.35 -2.45
C ILE A 232 9.65 4.49 -1.97
N TRP A 233 10.20 4.83 -0.79
CA TRP A 233 11.05 3.91 -0.04
C TRP A 233 10.18 2.97 0.76
N HIS A 234 10.47 1.68 0.70
CA HIS A 234 9.75 0.66 1.44
C HIS A 234 10.65 0.02 2.48
N PHE A 235 10.35 0.26 3.75
CA PHE A 235 11.09 -0.31 4.89
C PHE A 235 10.93 -1.83 5.02
N THR A 236 10.20 -2.45 4.13
CA THR A 236 10.04 -3.89 3.91
C THR A 236 9.47 -4.66 5.10
N SER A 237 8.17 -4.94 5.03
CA SER A 237 7.51 -5.96 5.86
C SER A 237 7.64 -5.78 7.38
N ARG A 238 7.65 -4.55 7.89
CA ARG A 238 7.89 -4.25 9.32
C ARG A 238 6.80 -4.76 10.26
N THR A 239 5.59 -4.99 9.74
CA THR A 239 4.50 -5.61 10.51
C THR A 239 4.45 -7.12 10.32
N SER A 240 4.69 -7.60 9.10
CA SER A 240 4.40 -8.98 8.70
C SER A 240 5.55 -9.95 8.89
N ARG A 241 6.79 -9.50 8.71
CA ARG A 241 7.99 -10.37 8.76
C ARG A 241 8.94 -9.99 9.88
N PHE A 242 9.01 -8.71 10.23
CA PHE A 242 9.94 -8.16 11.24
C PHE A 242 9.15 -7.36 12.29
N PRO A 243 8.20 -7.98 13.01
CA PRO A 243 7.45 -7.29 14.05
C PRO A 243 8.38 -6.84 15.19
N ASN A 244 8.02 -5.75 15.86
CA ASN A 244 8.75 -5.19 16.99
C ASN A 244 10.13 -4.59 16.68
N GLY A 245 10.42 -4.24 15.41
CA GLY A 245 11.72 -3.68 15.03
C GLY A 245 12.88 -4.68 15.07
N GLU A 246 12.58 -5.97 15.03
CA GLU A 246 13.63 -6.99 14.94
C GLU A 246 14.48 -6.78 13.69
N ARG A 247 15.80 -6.81 13.87
CA ARG A 247 16.79 -6.56 12.82
C ARG A 247 17.29 -7.83 12.12
N GLU A 248 16.93 -9.00 12.64
CA GLU A 248 17.33 -10.27 12.06
C GLU A 248 16.41 -10.71 10.94
N LEU A 249 16.95 -10.81 9.74
CA LEU A 249 16.30 -11.29 8.52
C LEU A 249 16.14 -12.84 8.53
N ASP A 250 15.71 -13.41 9.63
CA ASP A 250 15.50 -14.85 9.73
C ASP A 250 14.05 -15.21 9.49
N ASN A 251 13.73 -15.66 8.29
CA ASN A 251 12.39 -16.13 7.93
C ASN A 251 11.86 -17.25 8.85
N ASN A 252 12.76 -17.96 9.57
CA ASN A 252 12.36 -19.01 10.52
C ASN A 252 11.86 -18.44 11.85
N LYS A 253 12.08 -17.15 12.11
CA LYS A 253 11.62 -16.45 13.32
C LYS A 253 10.28 -15.73 13.16
N ARG A 254 9.62 -15.87 12.02
CA ARG A 254 8.29 -15.27 11.81
C ARG A 254 7.31 -15.78 12.88
N PRO A 255 6.50 -14.89 13.48
CA PRO A 255 5.49 -15.29 14.43
C PRO A 255 4.55 -16.36 13.86
N ALA A 256 4.28 -17.42 14.63
CA ALA A 256 3.50 -18.55 14.14
C ALA A 256 2.08 -18.16 13.65
N HIS A 257 1.47 -17.12 14.22
CA HIS A 257 0.18 -16.62 13.76
C HIS A 257 0.29 -15.96 12.36
N ILE A 258 1.37 -15.24 12.06
CA ILE A 258 1.61 -14.64 10.75
C ILE A 258 1.73 -15.74 9.68
N VAL A 259 2.47 -16.80 9.98
CA VAL A 259 2.61 -17.94 9.05
C VAL A 259 1.26 -18.62 8.81
N ARG A 260 0.45 -18.81 9.87
CA ARG A 260 -0.90 -19.37 9.70
C ARG A 260 -1.82 -18.49 8.87
N TRP A 261 -1.76 -17.16 9.05
CA TRP A 261 -2.56 -16.24 8.25
C TRP A 261 -2.20 -16.29 6.77
N GLU A 262 -0.90 -16.30 6.45
CA GLU A 262 -0.44 -16.43 5.06
C GLU A 262 -0.90 -17.73 4.41
N GLN A 263 -0.75 -18.87 5.12
CA GLN A 263 -1.20 -20.17 4.63
C GLN A 263 -2.72 -20.22 4.42
N ARG A 264 -3.49 -19.67 5.38
CA ARG A 264 -4.94 -19.60 5.29
C ARG A 264 -5.40 -18.73 4.12
N ALA A 265 -4.81 -17.56 3.96
CA ALA A 265 -5.13 -16.65 2.88
C ALA A 265 -4.76 -17.24 1.51
N MET A 266 -3.62 -17.93 1.41
CA MET A 266 -3.23 -18.67 0.20
C MET A 266 -4.24 -19.76 -0.15
N GLN A 267 -4.69 -20.54 0.83
CA GLN A 267 -5.69 -21.59 0.62
C GLN A 267 -7.02 -20.99 0.11
N ARG A 268 -7.48 -19.88 0.73
CA ARG A 268 -8.69 -19.16 0.32
C ARG A 268 -8.57 -18.59 -1.09
N PHE A 269 -7.38 -18.11 -1.44
CA PHE A 269 -7.11 -17.63 -2.80
C PHE A 269 -7.25 -18.76 -3.84
N ILE A 270 -6.67 -19.94 -3.56
CA ILE A 270 -6.80 -21.11 -4.43
C ILE A 270 -8.26 -21.56 -4.52
N GLU A 271 -9.00 -21.58 -3.41
CA GLU A 271 -10.42 -21.93 -3.39
C GLU A 271 -11.27 -20.97 -4.22
N LYS A 272 -10.98 -19.66 -4.15
CA LYS A 272 -11.68 -18.61 -4.89
C LYS A 272 -11.34 -18.62 -6.39
N TRP A 273 -10.04 -18.73 -6.72
CA TRP A 273 -9.53 -18.53 -8.07
C TRP A 273 -9.13 -19.81 -8.82
N GLY A 274 -9.16 -20.97 -8.14
CA GLY A 274 -8.79 -22.26 -8.70
C GLY A 274 -7.29 -22.52 -8.80
N ARG A 275 -6.45 -21.49 -8.65
CA ARG A 275 -4.98 -21.59 -8.68
C ARG A 275 -4.33 -20.34 -8.06
N LEU A 276 -3.02 -20.40 -7.82
CA LEU A 276 -2.23 -19.20 -7.52
C LEU A 276 -2.01 -18.36 -8.80
N PRO A 277 -1.93 -17.03 -8.70
CA PRO A 277 -1.54 -16.21 -9.83
C PRO A 277 -0.12 -16.57 -10.26
N GLY A 278 0.13 -16.65 -11.55
CA GLY A 278 1.49 -16.64 -12.07
C GLY A 278 2.11 -15.25 -11.88
N GLU A 279 3.42 -15.20 -11.87
CA GLU A 279 4.17 -13.96 -12.00
C GLU A 279 4.64 -13.87 -13.44
N ASP A 280 4.24 -12.84 -14.18
CA ASP A 280 4.86 -12.48 -15.44
C ASP A 280 5.72 -11.22 -15.28
N GLU A 281 6.57 -10.96 -16.27
CA GLU A 281 7.54 -9.87 -16.21
C GLU A 281 6.88 -8.48 -16.19
N ASP A 282 5.62 -8.36 -16.62
CA ASP A 282 4.93 -7.11 -16.85
C ASP A 282 3.72 -6.86 -15.92
N SER A 283 3.30 -7.86 -15.14
CA SER A 283 2.07 -7.76 -14.34
C SER A 283 2.13 -8.62 -13.07
N PHE A 284 1.75 -8.02 -11.96
CA PHE A 284 1.47 -8.76 -10.72
C PHE A 284 0.24 -9.66 -10.85
N VAL A 285 -0.56 -9.47 -11.88
CA VAL A 285 -1.86 -10.08 -12.03
C VAL A 285 -2.00 -10.64 -13.42
N ILE A 286 -2.12 -11.93 -13.52
CA ILE A 286 -2.40 -12.62 -14.77
C ILE A 286 -3.88 -12.98 -14.81
N PRO A 287 -4.62 -12.59 -15.85
CA PRO A 287 -5.98 -13.05 -16.04
C PRO A 287 -6.02 -14.59 -16.07
N ILE A 288 -6.92 -15.16 -15.30
CA ILE A 288 -7.17 -16.60 -15.35
C ILE A 288 -8.22 -16.81 -16.43
N GLU A 289 -7.79 -17.29 -17.60
CA GLU A 289 -8.74 -17.63 -18.66
C GLU A 289 -9.75 -18.67 -18.17
N GLY A 290 -11.05 -18.41 -18.44
CA GLY A 290 -12.13 -19.34 -18.14
C GLY A 290 -12.65 -19.32 -16.72
N THR A 291 -12.20 -18.45 -15.85
CA THR A 291 -12.87 -18.22 -14.57
C THR A 291 -13.99 -17.20 -14.75
N ASN A 292 -15.18 -17.56 -14.29
CA ASN A 292 -16.21 -16.56 -14.05
C ASN A 292 -15.68 -15.59 -13.00
N ASN A 293 -15.94 -14.29 -13.18
CA ASN A 293 -15.58 -13.28 -12.17
C ASN A 293 -16.07 -13.78 -10.80
N PRO A 294 -15.18 -14.20 -9.90
CA PRO A 294 -15.62 -14.72 -8.63
C PRO A 294 -16.14 -13.54 -7.80
N ASN A 295 -17.42 -13.47 -7.74
CA ASN A 295 -18.22 -12.65 -6.86
C ASN A 295 -17.86 -11.15 -6.83
N LYS A 296 -18.71 -10.39 -7.44
CA LYS A 296 -18.77 -8.95 -7.19
C LYS A 296 -18.96 -8.78 -5.68
N ILE A 297 -17.97 -8.20 -5.02
CA ILE A 297 -18.03 -7.89 -3.59
C ILE A 297 -18.85 -6.64 -3.45
N GLU A 298 -19.79 -6.65 -2.53
CA GLU A 298 -20.56 -5.46 -2.19
C GLU A 298 -19.73 -4.57 -1.25
N TRP A 299 -19.73 -3.28 -1.53
CA TRP A 299 -19.08 -2.29 -0.66
C TRP A 299 -19.74 -2.30 0.72
N PRO A 300 -18.99 -2.54 1.82
CA PRO A 300 -19.59 -2.80 3.11
C PRO A 300 -19.98 -1.53 3.91
N PHE A 301 -19.72 -0.35 3.37
CA PHE A 301 -20.00 0.90 4.05
C PHE A 301 -21.12 1.67 3.34
N GLU A 302 -21.89 2.46 4.10
CA GLU A 302 -22.82 3.40 3.52
C GLU A 302 -22.05 4.45 2.70
N GLU A 303 -22.57 4.78 1.50
CA GLU A 303 -21.96 5.82 0.66
C GLU A 303 -22.02 7.14 1.44
N THR A 304 -20.88 7.72 1.72
CA THR A 304 -20.80 9.10 2.23
C THR A 304 -21.06 10.04 1.05
N VAL A 305 -22.33 10.43 0.93
CA VAL A 305 -22.79 11.46 -0.01
C VAL A 305 -22.24 12.84 0.38
#